data_58d8dea661f4a0b779834361f649b4df
#
_entry.id   58d8dea661f4a0b779834361f649b4df
#
_cell.length_a   1.000
_cell.length_b   1.000
_cell.length_c   1.000
_cell.angle_alpha   90.00
_cell.angle_beta   90.00
_cell.angle_gamma   90.00
#
_symmetry.space_group_name_H-M   'P 1'
#
loop_
_entity.id
_entity.type
_entity.pdbx_description
1 polymer ?
#
loop_
_entity_poly.entity_id
_entity_poly.type
_entity_poly.pdbx_seq_one_letter_code
_entity_poly.pdbx_strand_id
1 'polypeptide(L)'
;SEATIRFGPNRHLVTYPIRDGNLVNLVAVEKRDNWVAEGWHHADKRENLERSFEHWPTDVLKLLSVAENVNLWGLFSHGLPKKWHSAGIVLIGDSCHPMVPFLGQGANMAIEDAWVLAEELDGSIDLEDGFKKYQSRRYKRIKRVSLASSSNGDIYHAVGVKANIID
;
A
#
# COMPACT_ATOMS: atom_id res chain seq x y z
N SER A 1 -14.55 5.20 16.60
CA SER A 1 -14.19 5.44 15.19
C SER A 1 -13.50 4.22 14.62
N GLU A 2 -14.11 3.61 13.62
CA GLU A 2 -13.64 2.36 13.03
C GLU A 2 -13.19 2.58 11.61
N ALA A 3 -12.13 1.87 11.19
CA ALA A 3 -11.79 1.74 9.79
C ALA A 3 -12.69 0.65 9.18
N THR A 4 -13.22 0.90 8.00
CA THR A 4 -14.09 -0.03 7.30
C THR A 4 -13.48 -0.35 5.93
N ILE A 5 -13.51 -1.62 5.54
CA ILE A 5 -13.17 -2.04 4.18
C ILE A 5 -14.43 -2.66 3.56
N ARG A 6 -14.79 -2.20 2.36
CA ARG A 6 -15.88 -2.75 1.57
C ARG A 6 -15.31 -3.37 0.30
N PHE A 7 -15.65 -4.60 0.04
CA PHE A 7 -15.17 -5.37 -1.11
C PHE A 7 -16.19 -5.37 -2.24
N GLY A 8 -15.70 -5.48 -3.46
CA GLY A 8 -16.53 -5.66 -4.65
C GLY A 8 -15.70 -6.15 -5.83
N PRO A 9 -16.34 -6.56 -6.91
CA PRO A 9 -15.67 -7.10 -8.08
C PRO A 9 -14.60 -6.16 -8.62
N ASN A 10 -13.33 -6.58 -8.58
CA ASN A 10 -12.16 -5.80 -9.02
C ASN A 10 -11.98 -4.43 -8.34
N ARG A 11 -12.64 -4.18 -7.21
CA ARG A 11 -12.60 -2.91 -6.48
C ARG A 11 -12.73 -3.13 -4.99
N HIS A 12 -12.20 -2.18 -4.22
CA HIS A 12 -12.53 -2.05 -2.81
C HIS A 12 -12.48 -0.59 -2.38
N LEU A 13 -13.15 -0.30 -1.27
CA LEU A 13 -13.16 1.02 -0.66
C LEU A 13 -12.75 0.89 0.80
N VAL A 14 -11.72 1.62 1.18
CA VAL A 14 -11.30 1.77 2.58
C VAL A 14 -11.74 3.13 3.07
N THR A 15 -12.36 3.19 4.23
CA THR A 15 -12.77 4.44 4.88
C THR A 15 -12.34 4.44 6.33
N TYR A 16 -11.78 5.53 6.79
CA TYR A 16 -11.42 5.71 8.19
C TYR A 16 -11.45 7.18 8.60
N PRO A 17 -11.84 7.48 9.85
CA PRO A 17 -11.84 8.84 10.37
C PRO A 17 -10.41 9.33 10.60
N ILE A 18 -10.20 10.62 10.33
CA ILE A 18 -8.98 11.36 10.63
C ILE A 18 -9.34 12.66 11.36
N ARG A 19 -8.36 13.35 11.94
CA ARG A 19 -8.54 14.60 12.68
C ARG A 19 -9.64 14.50 13.75
N ASP A 20 -9.51 13.50 14.62
CA ASP A 20 -10.46 13.23 15.71
C ASP A 20 -11.92 13.01 15.24
N GLY A 21 -12.09 12.47 14.04
CA GLY A 21 -13.39 12.18 13.45
C GLY A 21 -14.04 13.33 12.67
N ASN A 22 -13.37 14.48 12.57
CA ASN A 22 -13.88 15.62 11.81
C ASN A 22 -13.81 15.43 10.29
N LEU A 23 -13.00 14.49 9.84
CA LEU A 23 -12.87 14.14 8.43
C LEU A 23 -12.84 12.61 8.27
N VAL A 24 -13.30 12.14 7.12
CA VAL A 24 -13.18 10.75 6.70
C VAL A 24 -12.24 10.68 5.50
N ASN A 25 -11.21 9.85 5.61
CA ASN A 25 -10.37 9.53 4.47
C ASN A 25 -11.01 8.41 3.66
N LEU A 26 -11.01 8.56 2.34
CA LEU A 26 -11.53 7.61 1.38
C LEU A 26 -10.39 7.12 0.49
N VAL A 27 -10.16 5.81 0.47
CA VAL A 27 -9.21 5.18 -0.44
C VAL A 27 -9.98 4.20 -1.32
N ALA A 28 -10.33 4.65 -2.51
CA ALA A 28 -11.03 3.87 -3.51
C ALA A 28 -10.01 3.22 -4.45
N VAL A 29 -9.98 1.91 -4.48
CA VAL A 29 -9.03 1.14 -5.31
C VAL A 29 -9.78 0.37 -6.37
N GLU A 30 -9.32 0.46 -7.61
CA GLU A 30 -9.81 -0.38 -8.70
C GLU A 30 -8.66 -1.05 -9.45
N LYS A 31 -8.87 -2.27 -9.90
CA LYS A 31 -7.94 -2.97 -10.77
C LYS A 31 -8.07 -2.43 -12.19
N ARG A 32 -6.96 -1.95 -12.75
CA ARG A 32 -6.88 -1.49 -14.14
C ARG A 32 -5.78 -2.25 -14.86
N ASP A 33 -6.06 -2.68 -16.09
CA ASP A 33 -5.09 -3.37 -16.93
C ASP A 33 -4.15 -2.38 -17.67
N ASN A 34 -4.57 -1.12 -17.81
CA ASN A 34 -3.84 -0.08 -18.53
C ASN A 34 -3.62 1.14 -17.62
N TRP A 35 -2.46 1.22 -17.03
CA TRP A 35 -1.97 2.42 -16.35
C TRP A 35 -0.60 2.78 -16.90
N VAL A 36 -0.43 4.03 -17.34
CA VAL A 36 0.79 4.46 -18.08
C VAL A 36 1.54 5.57 -17.35
N ALA A 37 0.89 6.34 -16.49
CA ALA A 37 1.50 7.49 -15.82
C ALA A 37 1.97 7.12 -14.41
N GLU A 38 3.25 7.34 -14.12
CA GLU A 38 3.78 7.34 -12.77
C GLU A 38 3.59 8.70 -12.12
N GLY A 39 3.36 8.75 -10.80
CA GLY A 39 3.25 10.00 -10.05
C GLY A 39 2.18 9.95 -8.96
N TRP A 40 2.28 10.93 -8.04
CA TRP A 40 1.43 11.02 -6.85
C TRP A 40 0.34 12.10 -6.94
N HIS A 41 0.38 12.95 -7.98
CA HIS A 41 -0.45 14.16 -8.04
C HIS A 41 -1.21 14.26 -9.36
N HIS A 42 -1.94 13.21 -9.72
CA HIS A 42 -2.87 13.31 -10.83
C HIS A 42 -4.23 13.72 -10.26
N ALA A 43 -4.58 15.00 -10.41
CA ALA A 43 -5.93 15.45 -10.08
C ALA A 43 -6.94 14.68 -10.93
N ASP A 44 -7.99 14.18 -10.32
CA ASP A 44 -9.10 13.54 -11.01
C ASP A 44 -10.43 14.21 -10.62
N LYS A 45 -11.46 13.93 -11.38
CA LYS A 45 -12.79 14.47 -11.15
C LYS A 45 -13.60 13.47 -10.31
N ARG A 46 -14.40 14.03 -9.39
CA ARG A 46 -15.33 13.22 -8.58
C ARG A 46 -16.25 12.37 -9.43
N GLU A 47 -16.71 12.89 -10.56
CA GLU A 47 -17.59 12.18 -11.50
C GLU A 47 -16.96 10.90 -12.05
N ASN A 48 -15.64 10.86 -12.20
CA ASN A 48 -14.92 9.65 -12.60
C ASN A 48 -14.89 8.62 -11.46
N LEU A 49 -14.67 9.06 -10.23
CA LEU A 49 -14.75 8.21 -9.04
C LEU A 49 -16.17 7.64 -8.88
N GLU A 50 -17.20 8.46 -8.96
CA GLU A 50 -18.60 8.02 -8.86
C GLU A 50 -18.95 7.00 -9.95
N ARG A 51 -18.52 7.24 -11.20
CA ARG A 51 -18.73 6.30 -12.31
C ARG A 51 -18.03 4.96 -12.07
N SER A 52 -16.84 4.97 -11.51
CA SER A 52 -16.11 3.73 -11.19
C SER A 52 -16.85 2.87 -10.17
N PHE A 53 -17.71 3.45 -9.35
CA PHE A 53 -18.46 2.79 -8.29
C PHE A 53 -19.98 2.84 -8.49
N GLU A 54 -20.48 3.16 -9.68
CA GLU A 54 -21.93 3.41 -9.96
C GLU A 54 -22.88 2.27 -9.58
N HIS A 55 -22.38 1.02 -9.56
CA HIS A 55 -23.18 -0.16 -9.20
C HIS A 55 -23.05 -0.56 -7.71
N TRP A 56 -22.43 0.28 -6.90
CA TRP A 56 -22.26 0.04 -5.47
C TRP A 56 -23.49 0.48 -4.66
N PRO A 57 -23.64 -0.01 -3.41
CA PRO A 57 -24.75 0.36 -2.55
C PRO A 57 -24.90 1.88 -2.36
N THR A 58 -26.14 2.33 -2.17
CA THR A 58 -26.48 3.77 -2.08
C THR A 58 -25.73 4.53 -0.99
N ASP A 59 -25.42 3.87 0.13
CA ASP A 59 -24.62 4.46 1.22
C ASP A 59 -23.19 4.78 0.77
N VAL A 60 -22.58 3.91 -0.04
CA VAL A 60 -21.26 4.15 -0.64
C VAL A 60 -21.33 5.31 -1.64
N LEU A 61 -22.34 5.32 -2.53
CA LEU A 61 -22.48 6.39 -3.50
C LEU A 61 -22.67 7.76 -2.83
N LYS A 62 -23.46 7.84 -1.76
CA LYS A 62 -23.60 9.06 -0.96
C LYS A 62 -22.28 9.51 -0.35
N LEU A 63 -21.47 8.57 0.13
CA LEU A 63 -20.17 8.89 0.69
C LEU A 63 -19.20 9.43 -0.38
N LEU A 64 -19.19 8.85 -1.58
CA LEU A 64 -18.36 9.30 -2.69
C LEU A 64 -18.81 10.65 -3.24
N SER A 65 -20.11 10.96 -3.22
CA SER A 65 -20.65 12.22 -3.75
C SER A 65 -20.23 13.46 -2.97
N VAL A 66 -19.77 13.29 -1.74
CA VAL A 66 -19.25 14.39 -0.89
C VAL A 66 -17.73 14.45 -0.87
N ALA A 67 -17.06 13.61 -1.67
CA ALA A 67 -15.60 13.61 -1.73
C ALA A 67 -15.08 14.91 -2.35
N GLU A 68 -14.09 15.51 -1.69
CA GLU A 68 -13.38 16.69 -2.16
C GLU A 68 -11.95 16.33 -2.54
N ASN A 69 -11.36 17.09 -3.48
CA ASN A 69 -9.95 16.94 -3.87
C ASN A 69 -9.56 15.52 -4.26
N VAL A 70 -10.30 14.95 -5.21
CA VAL A 70 -10.04 13.59 -5.71
C VAL A 70 -8.70 13.55 -6.43
N ASN A 71 -7.82 12.67 -5.98
CA ASN A 71 -6.54 12.40 -6.61
C ASN A 71 -6.49 10.95 -7.08
N LEU A 72 -5.83 10.74 -8.21
CA LEU A 72 -5.64 9.41 -8.80
C LEU A 72 -4.15 9.09 -8.85
N TRP A 73 -3.76 7.90 -8.44
CA TRP A 73 -2.38 7.42 -8.57
C TRP A 73 -2.34 5.93 -8.82
N GLY A 74 -1.30 5.48 -9.53
CA GLY A 74 -1.05 4.07 -9.76
C GLY A 74 -0.42 3.41 -8.54
N LEU A 75 -0.87 2.21 -8.21
CA LEU A 75 -0.24 1.36 -7.21
C LEU A 75 0.76 0.45 -7.91
N PHE A 76 2.03 0.68 -7.66
CA PHE A 76 3.11 -0.11 -8.22
C PHE A 76 3.80 -0.93 -7.13
N SER A 77 4.19 -2.13 -7.48
CA SER A 77 5.08 -2.93 -6.67
C SER A 77 6.10 -3.61 -7.58
N HIS A 78 7.28 -3.81 -7.09
CA HIS A 78 8.29 -4.61 -7.76
C HIS A 78 8.92 -5.60 -6.79
N GLY A 79 9.54 -6.63 -7.34
CA GLY A 79 10.25 -7.61 -6.53
C GLY A 79 11.40 -6.97 -5.75
N LEU A 80 11.76 -7.57 -4.60
CA LEU A 80 12.88 -7.08 -3.80
C LEU A 80 14.19 -7.10 -4.60
N PRO A 81 14.99 -6.03 -4.54
CA PRO A 81 16.33 -6.03 -5.13
C PRO A 81 17.18 -7.12 -4.51
N LYS A 82 18.08 -7.69 -5.29
CA LYS A 82 19.05 -8.68 -4.77
C LYS A 82 20.06 -8.04 -3.81
N LYS A 83 20.38 -6.78 -4.02
CA LYS A 83 21.33 -6.01 -3.23
C LYS A 83 20.71 -4.68 -2.85
N TRP A 84 20.71 -4.34 -1.56
CA TRP A 84 20.10 -3.13 -1.01
C TRP A 84 21.09 -2.02 -0.73
N HIS A 85 22.37 -2.28 -0.91
CA HIS A 85 23.45 -1.32 -0.60
C HIS A 85 24.55 -1.37 -1.66
N SER A 86 25.22 -0.25 -1.87
CA SER A 86 26.39 -0.16 -2.75
C SER A 86 27.15 1.14 -2.48
N ALA A 87 28.48 1.10 -2.50
CA ALA A 87 29.35 2.28 -2.44
C ALA A 87 28.98 3.29 -1.32
N GLY A 88 28.72 2.79 -0.12
CA GLY A 88 28.38 3.63 1.04
C GLY A 88 26.92 4.10 1.10
N ILE A 89 26.06 3.65 0.17
CA ILE A 89 24.63 3.95 0.13
C ILE A 89 23.84 2.68 0.51
N VAL A 90 22.79 2.83 1.31
CA VAL A 90 21.83 1.76 1.63
C VAL A 90 20.40 2.24 1.38
N LEU A 91 19.57 1.36 0.84
CA LEU A 91 18.13 1.61 0.61
C LEU A 91 17.31 1.12 1.81
N ILE A 92 16.31 1.90 2.20
CA ILE A 92 15.34 1.56 3.24
C ILE A 92 13.92 1.94 2.80
N GLY A 93 12.91 1.34 3.41
CA GLY A 93 11.51 1.65 3.13
C GLY A 93 11.16 1.54 1.64
N ASP A 94 10.32 2.44 1.16
CA ASP A 94 9.80 2.40 -0.22
C ASP A 94 10.88 2.55 -1.30
N SER A 95 12.05 3.12 -0.99
CA SER A 95 13.18 3.15 -1.93
C SER A 95 13.76 1.76 -2.21
N CYS A 96 13.52 0.80 -1.32
CA CYS A 96 14.00 -0.58 -1.41
C CYS A 96 12.87 -1.56 -1.73
N HIS A 97 11.72 -1.41 -1.07
CA HIS A 97 10.64 -2.39 -1.09
C HIS A 97 9.24 -1.74 -1.12
N PRO A 98 8.94 -0.93 -2.15
CA PRO A 98 7.59 -0.40 -2.31
C PRO A 98 6.61 -1.56 -2.38
N MET A 99 5.53 -1.45 -1.63
CA MET A 99 4.50 -2.48 -1.54
C MET A 99 3.11 -1.89 -1.69
N VAL A 100 2.18 -2.68 -2.22
CA VAL A 100 0.78 -2.27 -2.27
C VAL A 100 0.22 -2.07 -0.85
N PRO A 101 -0.72 -1.14 -0.63
CA PRO A 101 -1.12 -0.70 0.72
C PRO A 101 -2.11 -1.64 1.42
N PHE A 102 -2.38 -2.82 0.89
CA PHE A 102 -3.48 -3.70 1.33
C PHE A 102 -3.32 -4.35 2.72
N LEU A 103 -2.16 -4.17 3.34
CA LEU A 103 -1.93 -4.49 4.76
C LEU A 103 -1.61 -3.25 5.61
N GLY A 104 -1.48 -2.07 5.01
CA GLY A 104 -1.08 -0.84 5.71
C GLY A 104 0.29 -0.92 6.40
N GLN A 105 1.21 -1.75 5.90
CA GLN A 105 2.48 -2.07 6.58
C GLN A 105 3.69 -1.29 6.05
N GLY A 106 3.58 -0.52 4.96
CA GLY A 106 4.73 0.15 4.35
C GLY A 106 5.51 1.02 5.34
N ALA A 107 4.83 1.95 6.02
CA ALA A 107 5.46 2.82 7.01
C ALA A 107 6.07 2.04 8.20
N ASN A 108 5.39 0.99 8.69
CA ASN A 108 5.90 0.16 9.77
C ASN A 108 7.19 -0.56 9.34
N MET A 109 7.27 -1.06 8.11
CA MET A 109 8.48 -1.69 7.59
C MET A 109 9.63 -0.70 7.48
N ALA A 110 9.36 0.54 7.06
CA ALA A 110 10.39 1.59 7.00
C ALA A 110 10.92 1.99 8.39
N ILE A 111 10.03 2.05 9.40
CA ILE A 111 10.43 2.33 10.80
C ILE A 111 11.29 1.17 11.35
N GLU A 112 10.87 -0.07 11.11
CA GLU A 112 11.66 -1.24 11.48
C GLU A 112 13.02 -1.28 10.77
N ASP A 113 13.08 -0.85 9.50
CA ASP A 113 14.34 -0.75 8.74
C ASP A 113 15.30 0.22 9.40
N ALA A 114 14.81 1.41 9.74
CA ALA A 114 15.64 2.43 10.39
C ALA A 114 16.20 1.94 11.72
N TRP A 115 15.38 1.27 12.52
CA TRP A 115 15.81 0.69 13.78
C TRP A 115 16.91 -0.38 13.59
N VAL A 116 16.63 -1.38 12.74
CA VAL A 116 17.56 -2.49 12.52
C VAL A 116 18.86 -2.00 11.87
N LEU A 117 18.77 -1.03 10.94
CA LEU A 117 19.96 -0.44 10.34
C LEU A 117 20.85 0.25 11.39
N ALA A 118 20.24 1.02 12.29
CA ALA A 118 20.99 1.68 13.37
C ALA A 118 21.70 0.67 14.29
N GLU A 119 20.99 -0.39 14.71
CA GLU A 119 21.59 -1.46 15.53
C GLU A 119 22.77 -2.14 14.82
N GLU A 120 22.61 -2.47 13.53
CA GLU A 120 23.66 -3.17 12.80
C GLU A 120 24.88 -2.28 12.50
N LEU A 121 24.68 -0.98 12.32
CA LEU A 121 25.78 -0.04 12.14
C LEU A 121 26.58 0.15 13.43
N ASP A 122 25.91 0.22 14.59
CA ASP A 122 26.57 0.36 15.89
C ASP A 122 27.43 -0.87 16.24
N GLY A 123 26.96 -2.06 15.88
CA GLY A 123 27.61 -3.34 16.16
C GLY A 123 28.55 -3.88 15.05
N SER A 124 28.87 -3.08 14.03
CA SER A 124 29.64 -3.56 12.87
C SER A 124 31.04 -2.96 12.77
N ILE A 125 31.93 -3.67 12.08
CA ILE A 125 33.34 -3.28 11.89
C ILE A 125 33.43 -2.06 10.95
N ASP A 126 32.57 -2.04 9.92
CA ASP A 126 32.49 -0.97 8.95
C ASP A 126 31.06 -0.87 8.37
N LEU A 127 30.79 0.15 7.54
CA LEU A 127 29.49 0.38 6.94
C LEU A 127 29.00 -0.78 6.07
N GLU A 128 29.90 -1.40 5.31
CA GLU A 128 29.54 -2.48 4.38
C GLU A 128 29.11 -3.74 5.16
N ASP A 129 29.75 -4.04 6.28
CA ASP A 129 29.35 -5.13 7.18
C ASP A 129 27.99 -4.85 7.80
N GLY A 130 27.76 -3.63 8.30
CA GLY A 130 26.47 -3.21 8.85
C GLY A 130 25.34 -3.30 7.83
N PHE A 131 25.56 -2.87 6.61
CA PHE A 131 24.57 -2.96 5.54
C PHE A 131 24.22 -4.40 5.15
N LYS A 132 25.20 -5.30 5.10
CA LYS A 132 24.97 -6.73 4.85
C LYS A 132 24.14 -7.37 5.94
N LYS A 133 24.46 -7.09 7.21
CA LYS A 133 23.71 -7.60 8.36
C LYS A 133 22.27 -7.07 8.35
N TYR A 134 22.07 -5.78 8.13
CA TYR A 134 20.77 -5.15 7.98
C TYR A 134 19.93 -5.85 6.91
N GLN A 135 20.45 -5.97 5.68
CA GLN A 135 19.74 -6.65 4.60
C GLN A 135 19.39 -8.11 4.97
N SER A 136 20.30 -8.84 5.57
CA SER A 136 20.09 -10.24 5.98
C SER A 136 18.96 -10.38 7.00
N ARG A 137 18.89 -9.49 8.01
CA ARG A 137 17.85 -9.48 9.03
C ARG A 137 16.49 -9.12 8.45
N ARG A 138 16.42 -8.15 7.53
CA ARG A 138 15.19 -7.57 7.01
C ARG A 138 14.56 -8.36 5.86
N TYR A 139 15.37 -8.95 4.99
CA TYR A 139 14.94 -9.54 3.72
C TYR A 139 13.76 -10.51 3.85
N LYS A 140 13.85 -11.50 4.74
CA LYS A 140 12.79 -12.52 4.89
C LYS A 140 11.48 -11.93 5.40
N ARG A 141 11.57 -10.99 6.35
CA ARG A 141 10.38 -10.33 6.91
C ARG A 141 9.68 -9.47 5.88
N ILE A 142 10.42 -8.61 5.19
CA ILE A 142 9.88 -7.73 4.14
C ILE A 142 9.27 -8.55 3.01
N LYS A 143 9.97 -9.59 2.55
CA LYS A 143 9.44 -10.48 1.52
C LYS A 143 8.09 -11.09 1.92
N ARG A 144 7.97 -11.56 3.17
CA ARG A 144 6.72 -12.15 3.68
C ARG A 144 5.59 -11.11 3.74
N VAL A 145 5.86 -9.91 4.24
CA VAL A 145 4.86 -8.84 4.35
C VAL A 145 4.42 -8.36 2.96
N SER A 146 5.35 -8.17 2.04
CA SER A 146 5.05 -7.75 0.66
C SER A 146 4.18 -8.78 -0.08
N LEU A 147 4.50 -10.08 0.04
CA LEU A 147 3.69 -11.14 -0.55
C LEU A 147 2.29 -11.21 0.09
N ALA A 148 2.18 -11.09 1.40
CA ALA A 148 0.90 -11.08 2.09
C ALA A 148 0.06 -9.86 1.69
N SER A 149 0.67 -8.68 1.54
CA SER A 149 -0.02 -7.50 1.05
C SER A 149 -0.57 -7.68 -0.35
N SER A 150 0.22 -8.25 -1.26
CA SER A 150 -0.24 -8.55 -2.63
C SER A 150 -1.38 -9.57 -2.64
N SER A 151 -1.28 -10.64 -1.82
CA SER A 151 -2.32 -11.65 -1.69
C SER A 151 -3.65 -11.09 -1.17
N ASN A 152 -3.60 -10.11 -0.26
CA ASN A 152 -4.81 -9.40 0.18
C ASN A 152 -5.49 -8.65 -0.98
N GLY A 153 -4.74 -8.11 -1.91
CA GLY A 153 -5.30 -7.50 -3.11
C GLY A 153 -6.14 -8.48 -3.94
N ASP A 154 -5.68 -9.72 -4.08
CA ASP A 154 -6.43 -10.77 -4.77
C ASP A 154 -7.72 -11.15 -4.02
N ILE A 155 -7.71 -11.11 -2.69
CA ILE A 155 -8.88 -11.34 -1.85
C ILE A 155 -9.86 -10.17 -1.97
N TYR A 156 -9.39 -8.94 -1.83
CA TYR A 156 -10.23 -7.73 -1.87
C TYR A 156 -10.91 -7.49 -3.24
N HIS A 157 -10.34 -8.05 -4.30
CA HIS A 157 -10.85 -7.93 -5.67
C HIS A 157 -11.45 -9.24 -6.21
N ALA A 158 -11.76 -10.19 -5.32
CA ALA A 158 -12.31 -11.49 -5.71
C ALA A 158 -13.65 -11.35 -6.46
N VAL A 159 -13.86 -12.23 -7.44
CA VAL A 159 -15.08 -12.29 -8.26
C VAL A 159 -15.62 -13.72 -8.33
N GLY A 160 -16.92 -13.86 -8.51
CA GLY A 160 -17.59 -15.15 -8.67
C GLY A 160 -17.44 -16.06 -7.45
N VAL A 161 -17.14 -17.35 -7.68
CA VAL A 161 -17.05 -18.37 -6.60
C VAL A 161 -16.03 -18.02 -5.52
N LYS A 162 -14.96 -17.31 -5.87
CA LYS A 162 -13.96 -16.86 -4.87
C LYS A 162 -14.51 -15.79 -3.92
N ALA A 163 -15.43 -14.96 -4.35
CA ALA A 163 -16.06 -13.97 -3.48
C ALA A 163 -16.95 -14.64 -2.42
N ASN A 164 -17.67 -15.70 -2.79
CA ASN A 164 -18.56 -16.42 -1.89
C ASN A 164 -17.87 -17.26 -0.80
N ILE A 165 -16.54 -17.36 -0.82
CA ILE A 165 -15.75 -18.08 0.20
C ILE A 165 -15.24 -17.10 1.29
N ILE A 166 -15.35 -15.80 1.03
CA ILE A 166 -14.81 -14.73 1.90
C ILE A 166 -15.91 -14.17 2.84
N ASP A 167 -17.19 -14.39 2.52
CA ASP A 167 -18.34 -14.12 3.40
C ASP A 167 -18.52 -15.25 4.43
#